data_664538af495f1080816c08ed61f5bd20
#
_entry.id   664538af495f1080816c08ed61f5bd20
#
_cell.length_a   1.000
_cell.length_b   1.000
_cell.length_c   1.000
_cell.angle_alpha   90.00
_cell.angle_beta   90.00
_cell.angle_gamma   90.00
#
_symmetry.space_group_name_H-M   'P 1'
#
loop_
_entity.id
_entity.type
_entity.pdbx_description
1 polymer ?
#
loop_
_entity_poly.entity_id
_entity_poly.type
_entity_poly.pdbx_seq_one_letter_code
_entity_poly.pdbx_strand_id
1 'polypeptide(L)'
;MRLCNWTELGPEKRAQLSEDAESLARRFEPRLKAFVQFESRVSAPRRGVLNGMPYAAKDIFVSTTRRPQGGFAYPLPMMTNLKRAIALDLLDHAGGRRIGYTAMPELAYEPSGYNAVHGHVGNPWNPEFISGGSSSGSAAAVASGSVIIALGSDTGGSLRIPGHCCGVTAWKPTYGAVSALGAMPLAPTRSGFWLAARPI
;
A
#
# COMPACT_ATOMS: atom_id res chain seq x y z
N MET A 1 -10.42 -8.17 8.73
CA MET A 1 -11.31 -7.13 9.32
C MET A 1 -11.74 -6.18 8.22
N ARG A 2 -12.97 -5.68 8.26
CA ARG A 2 -13.52 -4.75 7.27
C ARG A 2 -13.30 -3.31 7.72
N LEU A 3 -13.20 -2.38 6.77
CA LEU A 3 -13.04 -0.95 7.06
C LEU A 3 -14.20 -0.38 7.91
N CYS A 4 -15.44 -0.75 7.58
CA CYS A 4 -16.63 -0.28 8.30
C CYS A 4 -16.64 -0.70 9.79
N ASN A 5 -16.06 -1.84 10.11
CA ASN A 5 -16.03 -2.29 11.51
C ASN A 5 -14.95 -1.58 12.35
N TRP A 6 -13.95 -0.93 11.74
CA TRP A 6 -12.86 -0.29 12.47
C TRP A 6 -13.35 0.85 13.36
N THR A 7 -14.23 1.70 12.84
CA THR A 7 -14.76 2.86 13.57
C THR A 7 -15.67 2.48 14.73
N GLU A 8 -16.26 1.28 14.70
CA GLU A 8 -17.13 0.75 15.72
C GLU A 8 -16.38 0.07 16.87
N LEU A 9 -15.08 -0.24 16.69
CA LEU A 9 -14.27 -0.89 17.71
C LEU A 9 -13.91 0.06 18.85
N GLY A 10 -13.83 -0.47 20.06
CA GLY A 10 -13.25 0.23 21.21
C GLY A 10 -11.74 0.46 21.08
N PRO A 11 -11.17 1.40 21.84
CA PRO A 11 -9.76 1.81 21.70
C PRO A 11 -8.78 0.65 21.97
N GLU A 12 -9.02 -0.18 22.96
CA GLU A 12 -8.17 -1.32 23.30
C GLU A 12 -8.10 -2.33 22.16
N LYS A 13 -9.27 -2.65 21.56
CA LYS A 13 -9.33 -3.59 20.44
C LYS A 13 -8.65 -3.03 19.19
N ARG A 14 -8.74 -1.72 18.93
CA ARG A 14 -8.00 -1.07 17.84
C ARG A 14 -6.49 -1.14 18.07
N ALA A 15 -6.03 -0.85 19.29
CA ALA A 15 -4.60 -0.94 19.63
C ALA A 15 -4.06 -2.35 19.39
N GLN A 16 -4.73 -3.36 19.94
CA GLN A 16 -4.36 -4.77 19.75
C GLN A 16 -4.30 -5.16 18.27
N LEU A 17 -5.34 -4.85 17.50
CA LEU A 17 -5.38 -5.18 16.08
C LEU A 17 -4.36 -4.41 15.26
N SER A 18 -4.00 -3.21 15.67
CA SER A 18 -2.96 -2.42 15.04
C SER A 18 -1.58 -3.04 15.28
N GLU A 19 -1.31 -3.56 16.47
CA GLU A 19 -0.07 -4.29 16.80
C GLU A 19 -0.01 -5.64 16.08
N ASP A 20 -1.09 -6.39 16.11
CA ASP A 20 -1.22 -7.68 15.42
C ASP A 20 -1.00 -7.56 13.91
N ALA A 21 -1.39 -6.45 13.30
CA ALA A 21 -1.25 -6.19 11.86
C ALA A 21 0.21 -6.27 11.41
N GLU A 22 1.12 -5.64 12.12
CA GLU A 22 2.55 -5.69 11.80
C GLU A 22 3.13 -7.09 11.98
N SER A 23 2.78 -7.75 13.07
CA SER A 23 3.21 -9.13 13.34
C SER A 23 2.71 -10.08 12.26
N LEU A 24 1.46 -9.91 11.83
CA LEU A 24 0.88 -10.69 10.74
C LEU A 24 1.57 -10.41 9.41
N ALA A 25 1.85 -9.14 9.10
CA ALA A 25 2.58 -8.75 7.90
C ALA A 25 3.96 -9.42 7.84
N ARG A 26 4.73 -9.34 8.92
CA ARG A 26 6.05 -9.97 9.02
C ARG A 26 5.99 -11.50 8.92
N ARG A 27 4.96 -12.13 9.48
CA ARG A 27 4.74 -13.57 9.38
C ARG A 27 4.50 -14.06 7.95
N PHE A 28 3.77 -13.28 7.16
CA PHE A 28 3.47 -13.62 5.76
C PHE A 28 4.56 -13.19 4.78
N GLU A 29 5.44 -12.26 5.16
CA GLU A 29 6.43 -11.67 4.26
C GLU A 29 7.34 -12.69 3.55
N PRO A 30 7.86 -13.75 4.22
CA PRO A 30 8.72 -14.73 3.54
C PRO A 30 8.04 -15.43 2.35
N ARG A 31 6.71 -15.56 2.40
CA ARG A 31 5.90 -16.18 1.34
C ARG A 31 5.38 -15.15 0.34
N LEU A 32 4.92 -14.01 0.82
CA LEU A 32 4.21 -13.04 -0.02
C LEU A 32 5.13 -12.03 -0.67
N LYS A 33 6.25 -11.66 -0.04
CA LYS A 33 7.13 -10.58 -0.50
C LYS A 33 6.34 -9.31 -0.83
N ALA A 34 5.35 -9.02 0.04
CA ALA A 34 4.41 -7.93 -0.17
C ALA A 34 4.98 -6.55 0.22
N PHE A 35 6.02 -6.52 1.05
CA PHE A 35 6.64 -5.31 1.54
C PHE A 35 8.10 -5.20 1.08
N VAL A 36 8.50 -4.02 0.66
CA VAL A 36 9.92 -3.68 0.42
C VAL A 36 10.57 -3.11 1.66
N GLN A 37 9.78 -2.55 2.56
CA GLN A 37 10.24 -2.02 3.84
C GLN A 37 9.10 -1.90 4.84
N PHE A 38 9.36 -2.31 6.07
CA PHE A 38 8.52 -1.99 7.23
C PHE A 38 8.94 -0.66 7.85
N GLU A 39 8.00 0.07 8.44
CA GLU A 39 8.34 1.29 9.19
C GLU A 39 9.14 0.93 10.45
N SER A 40 10.26 1.61 10.65
CA SER A 40 11.15 1.37 11.81
C SER A 40 10.68 2.06 13.08
N ARG A 41 9.87 3.11 12.95
CA ARG A 41 9.27 3.84 14.06
C ARG A 41 7.78 3.99 13.82
N VAL A 42 7.02 3.29 14.61
CA VAL A 42 5.59 3.55 14.70
C VAL A 42 5.43 4.85 15.48
N SER A 43 5.19 5.94 14.77
CA SER A 43 4.72 7.17 15.42
C SER A 43 3.46 6.84 16.19
N ALA A 44 3.37 7.31 17.43
CA ALA A 44 2.13 7.17 18.18
C ALA A 44 0.96 7.65 17.29
N PRO A 45 -0.12 6.86 17.17
CA PRO A 45 -1.21 7.20 16.28
C PRO A 45 -1.77 8.56 16.68
N ARG A 46 -1.85 9.48 15.72
CA ARG A 46 -2.52 10.76 15.94
C ARG A 46 -4.01 10.49 16.19
N ARG A 47 -4.62 11.26 17.06
CA ARG A 47 -6.08 11.21 17.23
C ARG A 47 -6.73 11.66 15.92
N GLY A 48 -7.64 10.86 15.39
CA GLY A 48 -8.35 11.13 14.14
C GLY A 48 -9.34 10.02 13.82
N VAL A 49 -10.08 10.16 12.73
CA VAL A 49 -11.14 9.21 12.35
C VAL A 49 -10.62 7.78 12.14
N LEU A 50 -9.35 7.62 11.74
CA LEU A 50 -8.73 6.32 11.53
C LEU A 50 -8.13 5.72 12.83
N ASN A 51 -7.76 6.56 13.79
CA ASN A 51 -7.39 6.20 15.16
C ASN A 51 -6.59 4.89 15.28
N GLY A 52 -5.39 4.88 14.67
CA GLY A 52 -4.47 3.73 14.69
C GLY A 52 -4.72 2.67 13.62
N MET A 53 -5.63 2.89 12.67
CA MET A 53 -5.92 1.92 11.62
C MET A 53 -4.65 1.57 10.81
N PRO A 54 -4.27 0.26 10.71
CA PRO A 54 -3.10 -0.15 9.98
C PRO A 54 -3.31 0.01 8.47
N TYR A 55 -2.36 0.69 7.83
CA TYR A 55 -2.34 0.83 6.38
C TYR A 55 -0.94 0.62 5.79
N ALA A 56 -0.87 0.36 4.50
CA ALA A 56 0.38 0.28 3.74
C ALA A 56 0.34 1.22 2.53
N ALA A 57 1.51 1.54 1.99
CA ALA A 57 1.62 2.42 0.83
C ALA A 57 2.54 1.82 -0.22
N LYS A 58 2.14 1.83 -1.49
CA LYS A 58 2.97 1.41 -2.61
C LYS A 58 4.28 2.19 -2.64
N ASP A 59 5.38 1.57 -3.04
CA ASP A 59 6.73 2.15 -3.07
C ASP A 59 6.93 3.19 -4.20
N ILE A 60 5.93 4.05 -4.35
CA ILE A 60 5.97 5.24 -5.22
C ILE A 60 5.77 6.53 -4.43
N PHE A 61 5.39 6.45 -3.16
CA PHE A 61 5.06 7.61 -2.34
C PHE A 61 6.26 8.08 -1.52
N VAL A 62 6.62 9.35 -1.66
CA VAL A 62 7.65 10.00 -0.83
C VAL A 62 7.11 10.24 0.58
N SER A 63 7.87 9.85 1.59
CA SER A 63 7.59 10.19 2.98
C SER A 63 8.75 10.95 3.62
N THR A 64 8.61 11.29 4.90
CA THR A 64 9.71 11.88 5.68
C THR A 64 10.83 10.88 5.98
N THR A 65 10.52 9.59 6.00
CA THR A 65 11.44 8.51 6.39
C THR A 65 11.98 7.73 5.20
N ARG A 66 11.37 7.88 4.01
CA ARG A 66 11.73 7.08 2.84
C ARG A 66 11.59 7.86 1.53
N ARG A 67 12.58 7.69 0.67
CA ARG A 67 12.49 7.96 -0.78
C ARG A 67 12.08 6.67 -1.47
N PRO A 68 11.04 6.67 -2.33
CA PRO A 68 10.60 5.48 -3.02
C PRO A 68 11.65 5.00 -4.01
N GLN A 69 11.72 3.69 -4.17
CA GLN A 69 12.62 3.04 -5.13
C GLN A 69 11.90 2.70 -6.45
N GLY A 70 10.57 2.72 -6.47
CA GLY A 70 9.80 2.43 -7.68
C GLY A 70 10.00 1.02 -8.23
N GLY A 71 10.27 0.04 -7.35
CA GLY A 71 10.56 -1.33 -7.72
C GLY A 71 12.03 -1.65 -7.99
N PHE A 72 12.95 -0.68 -7.86
CA PHE A 72 14.40 -0.88 -8.02
C PHE A 72 15.10 -1.15 -6.70
N ALA A 73 16.37 -1.57 -6.78
CA ALA A 73 17.23 -1.76 -5.60
C ALA A 73 17.61 -0.44 -4.93
N TYR A 74 17.59 0.67 -5.68
CA TYR A 74 18.02 1.99 -5.22
C TYR A 74 16.98 3.05 -5.59
N PRO A 75 16.88 4.15 -4.80
CA PRO A 75 16.04 5.28 -5.17
C PRO A 75 16.45 5.86 -6.52
N LEU A 76 15.48 6.12 -7.36
CA LEU A 76 15.73 6.73 -8.67
C LEU A 76 16.10 8.21 -8.52
N PRO A 77 17.06 8.76 -9.30
CA PRO A 77 17.44 10.17 -9.24
C PRO A 77 16.24 11.13 -9.40
N MET A 78 15.28 10.79 -10.26
CA MET A 78 14.05 11.56 -10.46
C MET A 78 13.19 11.71 -9.19
N MET A 79 13.41 10.86 -8.18
CA MET A 79 12.67 10.89 -6.91
C MET A 79 13.28 11.84 -5.87
N THR A 80 14.49 12.31 -6.08
CA THR A 80 15.24 13.08 -5.05
C THR A 80 14.61 14.42 -4.73
N ASN A 81 14.00 15.06 -5.72
CA ASN A 81 13.39 16.39 -5.59
C ASN A 81 11.87 16.37 -5.31
N LEU A 82 11.27 15.20 -5.18
CA LEU A 82 9.85 15.10 -4.87
C LEU A 82 9.58 15.48 -3.42
N LYS A 83 8.54 16.29 -3.21
CA LYS A 83 8.02 16.61 -1.89
C LYS A 83 7.30 15.40 -1.31
N ARG A 84 7.04 15.42 0.01
CA ARG A 84 6.25 14.41 0.68
C ARG A 84 4.87 14.26 0.03
N ALA A 85 4.38 13.02 -0.05
CA ALA A 85 3.10 12.70 -0.67
C ALA A 85 1.93 13.20 0.18
N ILE A 86 1.08 14.04 -0.41
CA ILE A 86 -0.12 14.57 0.25
C ILE A 86 -1.06 13.43 0.69
N ALA A 87 -1.19 12.37 -0.10
CA ALA A 87 -2.02 11.22 0.25
C ALA A 87 -1.56 10.54 1.55
N LEU A 88 -0.23 10.43 1.78
CA LEU A 88 0.30 9.92 3.04
C LEU A 88 0.04 10.89 4.19
N ASP A 89 0.20 12.19 3.96
CA ASP A 89 -0.06 13.20 4.97
C ASP A 89 -1.51 13.16 5.45
N LEU A 90 -2.45 13.04 4.53
CA LEU A 90 -3.88 12.97 4.87
C LEU A 90 -4.21 11.73 5.72
N LEU A 91 -3.68 10.55 5.36
CA LEU A 91 -3.88 9.33 6.15
C LEU A 91 -3.22 9.42 7.53
N ASP A 92 -1.98 9.92 7.59
CA ASP A 92 -1.26 10.10 8.86
C ASP A 92 -1.98 11.13 9.77
N HIS A 93 -2.50 12.24 9.21
CA HIS A 93 -3.30 13.23 9.96
C HIS A 93 -4.66 12.68 10.40
N ALA A 94 -5.27 11.82 9.60
CA ALA A 94 -6.50 11.13 9.99
C ALA A 94 -6.27 10.07 11.10
N GLY A 95 -5.04 9.88 11.53
CA GLY A 95 -4.67 8.94 12.58
C GLY A 95 -4.36 7.53 12.09
N GLY A 96 -4.13 7.34 10.79
CA GLY A 96 -3.68 6.05 10.24
C GLY A 96 -2.29 5.66 10.74
N ARG A 97 -2.07 4.37 10.95
CA ARG A 97 -0.77 3.79 11.28
C ARG A 97 -0.18 3.12 10.05
N ARG A 98 0.83 3.73 9.45
CA ARG A 98 1.54 3.10 8.33
C ARG A 98 2.41 1.96 8.83
N ILE A 99 2.21 0.75 8.27
CA ILE A 99 2.99 -0.44 8.60
C ILE A 99 4.26 -0.50 7.76
N GLY A 100 4.19 -0.06 6.51
CA GLY A 100 5.33 -0.11 5.60
C GLY A 100 5.01 0.26 4.17
N TYR A 101 5.99 0.02 3.31
CA TYR A 101 5.90 0.25 1.87
C TYR A 101 5.81 -1.06 1.13
N THR A 102 4.86 -1.15 0.19
CA THR A 102 4.54 -2.39 -0.51
C THR A 102 5.29 -2.51 -1.83
N ALA A 103 5.65 -3.76 -2.12
CA ALA A 103 6.36 -4.15 -3.34
C ALA A 103 5.55 -3.84 -4.60
N MET A 104 6.26 -3.59 -5.67
CA MET A 104 5.72 -3.28 -6.99
C MET A 104 6.74 -3.67 -8.08
N PRO A 105 6.31 -3.94 -9.31
CA PRO A 105 7.19 -4.03 -10.47
C PRO A 105 7.90 -2.71 -10.74
N GLU A 106 9.05 -2.80 -11.40
CA GLU A 106 9.86 -1.66 -11.80
C GLU A 106 9.04 -0.64 -12.60
N LEU A 107 9.14 0.63 -12.20
CA LEU A 107 8.41 1.76 -12.80
C LEU A 107 6.89 1.55 -12.93
N ALA A 108 6.32 0.57 -12.26
CA ALA A 108 4.89 0.23 -12.31
C ALA A 108 4.37 -0.19 -13.71
N TYR A 109 5.22 -0.69 -14.59
CA TYR A 109 4.83 -1.06 -15.97
C TYR A 109 4.41 -2.51 -16.15
N GLU A 110 4.67 -3.39 -15.20
CA GLU A 110 4.43 -4.80 -15.31
C GLU A 110 3.12 -5.20 -14.58
N PRO A 111 2.16 -5.92 -15.22
CA PRO A 111 0.84 -6.19 -14.66
C PRO A 111 0.69 -7.50 -13.88
N SER A 112 1.71 -8.38 -13.84
CA SER A 112 1.62 -9.68 -13.13
C SER A 112 2.03 -9.60 -11.65
N GLY A 113 2.82 -8.59 -11.29
CA GLY A 113 3.42 -8.46 -9.96
C GLY A 113 4.83 -9.03 -9.88
N TYR A 114 5.44 -9.36 -11.02
CA TYR A 114 6.85 -9.76 -11.09
C TYR A 114 7.77 -8.57 -10.89
N ASN A 115 8.86 -8.78 -10.16
CA ASN A 115 9.95 -7.83 -10.01
C ASN A 115 11.28 -8.58 -9.98
N ALA A 116 12.23 -8.18 -10.82
CA ALA A 116 13.54 -8.83 -10.94
C ALA A 116 14.43 -8.65 -9.69
N VAL A 117 14.26 -7.53 -8.97
CA VAL A 117 15.06 -7.19 -7.79
C VAL A 117 14.50 -7.81 -6.52
N HIS A 118 13.21 -7.62 -6.27
CA HIS A 118 12.54 -8.03 -5.03
C HIS A 118 11.89 -9.41 -5.12
N GLY A 119 11.83 -9.97 -6.32
CA GLY A 119 11.14 -11.20 -6.60
C GLY A 119 9.65 -11.01 -6.86
N HIS A 120 8.95 -12.11 -7.10
CA HIS A 120 7.53 -12.12 -7.40
C HIS A 120 6.69 -11.93 -6.13
N VAL A 121 5.72 -11.03 -6.18
CA VAL A 121 4.76 -10.90 -5.08
C VAL A 121 3.79 -12.06 -5.12
N GLY A 122 3.73 -12.84 -4.05
CA GLY A 122 2.86 -14.02 -3.95
C GLY A 122 1.39 -13.66 -3.85
N ASN A 123 0.53 -14.46 -4.49
CA ASN A 123 -0.91 -14.37 -4.28
C ASN A 123 -1.27 -15.01 -2.92
N PRO A 124 -1.98 -14.30 -2.02
CA PRO A 124 -2.32 -14.83 -0.69
C PRO A 124 -3.19 -16.09 -0.70
N TRP A 125 -3.99 -16.29 -1.74
CA TRP A 125 -4.91 -17.41 -1.87
C TRP A 125 -4.22 -18.68 -2.40
N ASN A 126 -3.40 -18.52 -3.45
CA ASN A 126 -2.67 -19.61 -4.06
C ASN A 126 -1.33 -19.11 -4.61
N PRO A 127 -0.17 -19.67 -4.20
CA PRO A 127 1.15 -19.24 -4.65
C PRO A 127 1.41 -19.50 -6.14
N GLU A 128 0.63 -20.34 -6.80
CA GLU A 128 0.73 -20.60 -8.25
C GLU A 128 0.03 -19.52 -9.09
N PHE A 129 -0.77 -18.65 -8.48
CA PHE A 129 -1.44 -17.56 -9.16
C PHE A 129 -0.64 -16.27 -9.05
N ILE A 130 -0.76 -15.40 -10.06
CA ILE A 130 -0.22 -14.07 -10.01
C ILE A 130 -0.98 -13.22 -8.97
N SER A 131 -0.28 -12.31 -8.33
CA SER A 131 -0.92 -11.29 -7.47
C SER A 131 -1.51 -10.13 -8.28
N GLY A 132 -1.13 -10.04 -9.55
CA GLY A 132 -1.44 -8.90 -10.41
C GLY A 132 -0.58 -7.69 -10.06
N GLY A 133 -0.54 -6.71 -10.95
CA GLY A 133 0.31 -5.52 -10.80
C GLY A 133 -0.31 -4.26 -11.45
N SER A 134 0.34 -3.18 -11.21
CA SER A 134 1.62 -2.98 -10.50
C SER A 134 1.49 -2.69 -9.00
N SER A 135 0.30 -2.60 -8.40
CA SER A 135 0.10 -2.46 -6.95
C SER A 135 -0.02 -3.84 -6.26
N SER A 136 0.86 -4.76 -6.65
CA SER A 136 0.87 -6.17 -6.25
C SER A 136 0.96 -6.34 -4.74
N GLY A 137 1.97 -5.74 -4.12
CA GLY A 137 2.15 -5.82 -2.67
C GLY A 137 1.02 -5.17 -1.89
N SER A 138 0.41 -4.08 -2.41
CA SER A 138 -0.74 -3.43 -1.77
C SER A 138 -1.95 -4.36 -1.71
N ALA A 139 -2.27 -5.03 -2.81
CA ALA A 139 -3.38 -5.97 -2.84
C ALA A 139 -3.11 -7.22 -2.00
N ALA A 140 -1.89 -7.77 -2.07
CA ALA A 140 -1.48 -8.93 -1.28
C ALA A 140 -1.51 -8.63 0.24
N ALA A 141 -1.04 -7.45 0.67
CA ALA A 141 -1.08 -7.03 2.07
C ALA A 141 -2.52 -6.92 2.61
N VAL A 142 -3.45 -6.39 1.80
CA VAL A 142 -4.87 -6.33 2.18
C VAL A 142 -5.51 -7.71 2.18
N ALA A 143 -5.30 -8.53 1.14
CA ALA A 143 -5.88 -9.85 1.02
C ALA A 143 -5.42 -10.80 2.14
N SER A 144 -4.15 -10.73 2.54
CA SER A 144 -3.63 -11.51 3.67
C SER A 144 -4.17 -11.05 5.03
N GLY A 145 -4.79 -9.89 5.11
CA GLY A 145 -5.25 -9.27 6.36
C GLY A 145 -4.18 -8.54 7.13
N SER A 146 -2.99 -8.38 6.57
CA SER A 146 -1.88 -7.65 7.18
C SER A 146 -2.19 -6.17 7.38
N VAL A 147 -3.01 -5.59 6.52
CA VAL A 147 -3.51 -4.22 6.67
C VAL A 147 -5.00 -4.16 6.30
N ILE A 148 -5.68 -3.12 6.77
CA ILE A 148 -7.09 -2.90 6.44
C ILE A 148 -7.23 -2.22 5.09
N ILE A 149 -6.35 -1.26 4.81
CA ILE A 149 -6.30 -0.52 3.55
C ILE A 149 -4.86 -0.41 3.05
N ALA A 150 -4.70 -0.25 1.75
CA ALA A 150 -3.40 0.05 1.16
C ALA A 150 -3.52 1.05 0.01
N LEU A 151 -2.62 2.03 -0.03
CA LEU A 151 -2.48 2.93 -1.17
C LEU A 151 -1.77 2.23 -2.32
N GLY A 152 -2.30 2.38 -3.51
CA GLY A 152 -1.71 1.95 -4.76
C GLY A 152 -1.79 3.04 -5.82
N SER A 153 -1.51 2.72 -7.07
CA SER A 153 -1.68 3.60 -8.22
C SER A 153 -2.37 2.85 -9.36
N ASP A 154 -3.10 3.57 -10.18
CA ASP A 154 -3.78 3.00 -11.34
C ASP A 154 -3.70 3.97 -12.53
N THR A 155 -2.87 3.66 -13.50
CA THR A 155 -2.76 4.38 -14.77
C THR A 155 -3.49 3.63 -15.86
N GLY A 156 -3.29 2.33 -15.96
CA GLY A 156 -3.89 1.45 -16.97
C GLY A 156 -4.59 0.21 -16.38
N GLY A 157 -4.80 0.16 -15.05
CA GLY A 157 -5.37 -0.99 -14.36
C GLY A 157 -4.58 -1.44 -13.13
N SER A 158 -3.48 -0.75 -12.83
CA SER A 158 -2.48 -1.16 -11.82
C SER A 158 -2.98 -1.25 -10.37
N LEU A 159 -4.23 -0.95 -10.09
CA LEU A 159 -4.90 -1.27 -8.83
C LEU A 159 -6.02 -2.29 -9.04
N ARG A 160 -6.80 -2.11 -10.11
CA ARG A 160 -7.94 -2.98 -10.43
C ARG A 160 -7.50 -4.40 -10.78
N ILE A 161 -6.38 -4.56 -11.52
CA ILE A 161 -5.80 -5.87 -11.85
C ILE A 161 -5.42 -6.63 -10.57
N PRO A 162 -4.53 -6.11 -9.69
CA PRO A 162 -4.21 -6.83 -8.47
C PRO A 162 -5.39 -6.94 -7.49
N GLY A 163 -6.31 -5.99 -7.51
CA GLY A 163 -7.57 -6.11 -6.77
C GLY A 163 -8.39 -7.32 -7.19
N HIS A 164 -8.51 -7.56 -8.50
CA HIS A 164 -9.16 -8.77 -9.04
C HIS A 164 -8.38 -10.05 -8.67
N CYS A 165 -7.08 -10.08 -8.94
CA CYS A 165 -6.24 -11.26 -8.71
C CYS A 165 -6.19 -11.68 -7.23
N CYS A 166 -6.18 -10.72 -6.32
CA CYS A 166 -6.13 -10.97 -4.86
C CYS A 166 -7.52 -10.97 -4.18
N GLY A 167 -8.62 -10.75 -4.92
CA GLY A 167 -9.97 -10.77 -4.37
C GLY A 167 -10.23 -9.67 -3.34
N VAL A 168 -9.74 -8.44 -3.60
CA VAL A 168 -9.95 -7.27 -2.73
C VAL A 168 -10.68 -6.16 -3.49
N THR A 169 -11.42 -5.33 -2.76
CA THR A 169 -12.05 -4.16 -3.34
C THR A 169 -11.00 -3.15 -3.75
N ALA A 170 -10.94 -2.82 -5.02
CA ALA A 170 -10.08 -1.78 -5.57
C ALA A 170 -10.95 -0.60 -6.03
N TRP A 171 -10.68 0.56 -5.47
CA TRP A 171 -11.44 1.76 -5.81
C TRP A 171 -10.56 2.78 -6.51
N LYS A 172 -10.91 3.12 -7.74
CA LYS A 172 -10.30 4.16 -8.56
C LYS A 172 -11.24 5.36 -8.70
N PRO A 173 -11.10 6.48 -7.91
CA PRO A 173 -11.93 7.67 -8.05
C PRO A 173 -11.68 8.43 -9.37
N THR A 174 -12.39 9.49 -9.55
CA THR A 174 -12.16 10.43 -10.65
C THR A 174 -10.73 10.98 -10.59
N TYR A 175 -10.10 11.16 -11.75
CA TYR A 175 -8.77 11.76 -11.83
C TYR A 175 -8.76 13.13 -11.12
N GLY A 176 -7.73 13.37 -10.32
CA GLY A 176 -7.56 14.58 -9.53
C GLY A 176 -8.30 14.62 -8.19
N ALA A 177 -9.22 13.67 -7.90
CA ALA A 177 -9.89 13.62 -6.60
C ALA A 177 -8.94 13.28 -5.44
N VAL A 178 -7.84 12.59 -5.73
CA VAL A 178 -6.74 12.36 -4.79
C VAL A 178 -5.46 12.94 -5.39
N SER A 179 -4.74 13.73 -4.59
CA SER A 179 -3.52 14.41 -5.04
C SER A 179 -2.42 13.43 -5.44
N ALA A 180 -1.82 13.65 -6.61
CA ALA A 180 -0.64 12.94 -7.09
C ALA A 180 0.69 13.54 -6.58
N LEU A 181 0.65 14.67 -5.87
CA LEU A 181 1.86 15.33 -5.38
C LEU A 181 2.61 14.44 -4.39
N GLY A 182 3.91 14.31 -4.62
CA GLY A 182 4.79 13.50 -3.80
C GLY A 182 4.77 12.00 -4.12
N ALA A 183 4.18 11.62 -5.24
CA ALA A 183 4.29 10.28 -5.76
C ALA A 183 5.11 10.27 -7.07
N MET A 184 5.71 9.13 -7.38
CA MET A 184 6.44 8.92 -8.63
C MET A 184 5.54 9.23 -9.83
N PRO A 185 5.93 10.15 -10.72
CA PRO A 185 5.15 10.44 -11.92
C PRO A 185 5.25 9.28 -12.90
N LEU A 186 4.10 8.69 -13.28
CA LEU A 186 4.02 7.62 -14.26
C LEU A 186 3.50 8.13 -15.60
N ALA A 187 2.47 8.95 -15.57
CA ALA A 187 1.92 9.63 -16.73
C ALA A 187 1.27 10.94 -16.29
N PRO A 188 1.64 12.09 -16.89
CA PRO A 188 1.18 13.41 -16.43
C PRO A 188 -0.35 13.57 -16.42
N THR A 189 -1.05 12.90 -17.31
CA THR A 189 -2.50 13.09 -17.54
C THR A 189 -3.38 11.93 -17.08
N ARG A 190 -2.80 10.81 -16.59
CA ARG A 190 -3.57 9.59 -16.33
C ARG A 190 -3.28 8.89 -15.02
N SER A 191 -2.30 9.36 -14.23
CA SER A 191 -1.95 8.70 -12.97
C SER A 191 -2.94 9.07 -11.88
N GLY A 192 -3.70 8.10 -11.43
CA GLY A 192 -4.57 8.20 -10.25
C GLY A 192 -4.02 7.39 -9.08
N PHE A 193 -4.24 7.86 -7.84
CA PHE A 193 -3.81 7.18 -6.62
C PHE A 193 -5.02 6.71 -5.83
N TRP A 194 -4.95 5.49 -5.20
CA TRP A 194 -6.15 4.76 -4.85
C TRP A 194 -5.99 3.88 -3.62
N LEU A 195 -7.14 3.52 -3.08
CA LEU A 195 -7.27 2.69 -1.90
C LEU A 195 -7.72 1.27 -2.29
N ALA A 196 -7.01 0.24 -1.81
CA ALA A 196 -7.51 -1.12 -1.78
C ALA A 196 -7.99 -1.45 -0.36
N ALA A 197 -9.15 -2.06 -0.24
CA ALA A 197 -9.73 -2.50 1.04
C ALA A 197 -10.28 -3.92 0.91
N ARG A 198 -10.42 -4.63 2.02
CA ARG A 198 -11.12 -5.92 2.01
C ARG A 198 -12.58 -5.72 1.59
N PRO A 199 -13.16 -6.67 0.82
CA PRO A 199 -14.58 -6.61 0.45
C PRO A 199 -15.48 -6.48 1.68
N ILE A 200 -16.61 -5.81 1.48
CA ILE A 200 -17.69 -5.67 2.47
C ILE A 200 -18.30 -7.04 2.78
#